data_33882dbefbb9b0863f6fb09798e071a4
#
_entry.id   33882dbefbb9b0863f6fb09798e071a4
#
_cell.length_a   1.000
_cell.length_b   1.000
_cell.length_c   1.000
_cell.angle_alpha   90.00
_cell.angle_beta   90.00
_cell.angle_gamma   90.00
#
_symmetry.space_group_name_H-M   'P 1'
#
loop_
_entity.id
_entity.type
_entity.pdbx_description
1 polymer ?
#
loop_
_entity_poly.entity_id
_entity_poly.type
_entity_poly.pdbx_seq_one_letter_code
_entity_poly.pdbx_strand_id
1 'polypeptide(L)'
;EISCSLVGSEMCIRDRPYTDVQGLEHAGGLFYYFFTLDEWSILPSLIFMGVGAMTDFGPLIANPKSFLLGAAAQFGIFAAYFGAIAMGFNDKAAAAISIIGGADGPTSIFLCGKLGQTQLLGPIAVAAYSYMSLVPIIQPPIMKLLTTEKERKIKMEQLRPVTKLERILFPIIVTIVVCLILPTTAPLVGMLMLGNLFRESGVVRQLADTASNALMYIVVILLGTSVGATTCLLYTSDAADDKA
;
A
#
# COMPACT_ATOMS: atom_id res chain seq x y z
N GLU A 1 -8.54 10.94 40.06
CA GLU A 1 -7.29 10.47 39.39
C GLU A 1 -7.57 9.61 38.14
N ILE A 2 -8.56 8.68 38.20
CA ILE A 2 -8.94 7.84 37.06
C ILE A 2 -9.55 8.65 35.91
N SER A 3 -10.30 9.70 36.23
CA SER A 3 -10.91 10.61 35.25
C SER A 3 -9.85 11.39 34.45
N CYS A 4 -8.76 11.81 35.08
CA CYS A 4 -7.67 12.55 34.42
C CYS A 4 -6.84 11.66 33.46
N SER A 5 -6.69 10.39 33.80
CA SER A 5 -6.02 9.38 32.94
C SER A 5 -6.86 9.05 31.70
N LEU A 6 -8.18 8.95 31.83
CA LEU A 6 -9.11 8.74 30.73
C LEU A 6 -9.14 9.93 29.77
N VAL A 7 -9.19 11.16 30.29
CA VAL A 7 -9.13 12.39 29.47
C VAL A 7 -7.81 12.49 28.70
N GLY A 8 -6.69 12.13 29.32
CA GLY A 8 -5.40 12.07 28.61
C GLY A 8 -5.36 11.03 27.50
N SER A 9 -5.97 9.87 27.68
CA SER A 9 -6.07 8.84 26.65
C SER A 9 -7.03 9.25 25.53
N GLU A 10 -8.15 9.88 25.83
CA GLU A 10 -9.07 10.41 24.82
C GLU A 10 -8.43 11.51 23.97
N MET A 11 -7.64 12.41 24.55
CA MET A 11 -6.89 13.41 23.78
C MET A 11 -5.86 12.78 22.82
N CYS A 12 -5.23 11.68 23.20
CA CYS A 12 -4.31 10.96 22.32
C CYS A 12 -5.02 10.18 21.20
N ILE A 13 -6.23 9.69 21.46
CA ILE A 13 -6.98 8.82 20.53
C ILE A 13 -7.85 9.65 19.56
N ARG A 14 -8.09 10.93 19.82
CA ARG A 14 -8.92 11.75 18.94
C ARG A 14 -8.32 11.82 17.53
N ASP A 15 -9.12 11.39 16.57
CA ASP A 15 -8.82 11.34 15.16
C ASP A 15 -9.10 12.66 14.41
N ARG A 16 -9.73 13.64 15.08
CA ARG A 16 -10.16 14.93 14.49
C ARG A 16 -9.81 16.11 15.38
N PRO A 17 -9.63 17.31 14.78
CA PRO A 17 -9.63 18.56 15.53
C PRO A 17 -10.95 18.73 16.29
N TYR A 18 -10.91 19.32 17.47
CA TYR A 18 -12.10 19.55 18.28
C TYR A 18 -12.08 20.96 18.89
N THR A 19 -13.28 21.48 19.14
CA THR A 19 -13.46 22.72 19.86
C THR A 19 -13.82 22.38 21.32
N ASP A 20 -13.12 22.97 22.28
CA ASP A 20 -13.42 22.76 23.69
C ASP A 20 -14.65 23.55 24.16
N VAL A 21 -15.04 23.35 25.42
CA VAL A 21 -16.18 24.04 26.04
C VAL A 21 -16.01 25.57 26.08
N GLN A 22 -14.77 26.05 25.91
CA GLN A 22 -14.42 27.48 25.90
C GLN A 22 -14.39 28.06 24.48
N GLY A 23 -14.68 27.25 23.45
CA GLY A 23 -14.66 27.64 22.04
C GLY A 23 -13.29 27.73 21.39
N LEU A 24 -12.25 27.15 22.03
CA LEU A 24 -10.92 27.07 21.48
C LEU A 24 -10.76 25.83 20.58
N GLU A 25 -10.24 26.03 19.38
CA GLU A 25 -9.93 24.95 18.47
C GLU A 25 -8.62 24.27 18.89
N HIS A 26 -8.68 22.97 19.13
CA HIS A 26 -7.54 22.14 19.43
C HIS A 26 -7.25 21.21 18.23
N ALA A 27 -5.96 21.04 17.92
CA ALA A 27 -5.55 20.01 16.98
C ALA A 27 -5.94 18.62 17.52
N GLY A 28 -6.18 17.67 16.61
CA GLY A 28 -6.45 16.30 16.99
C GLY A 28 -5.30 15.68 17.80
N GLY A 29 -5.55 14.54 18.42
CA GLY A 29 -4.53 13.78 19.14
C GLY A 29 -3.46 13.17 18.23
N LEU A 30 -2.58 12.35 18.79
CA LEU A 30 -1.48 11.71 18.06
C LEU A 30 -1.97 10.93 16.83
N PHE A 31 -3.09 10.24 16.95
CA PHE A 31 -3.69 9.47 15.85
C PHE A 31 -4.19 10.35 14.70
N TYR A 32 -4.62 11.58 14.98
CA TYR A 32 -4.96 12.54 13.94
C TYR A 32 -3.77 12.79 12.99
N TYR A 33 -2.58 12.97 13.53
CA TYR A 33 -1.38 13.19 12.71
C TYR A 33 -1.01 11.94 11.90
N PHE A 34 -1.13 10.75 12.47
CA PHE A 34 -0.88 9.50 11.74
C PHE A 34 -1.88 9.30 10.61
N PHE A 35 -3.16 9.57 10.88
CA PHE A 35 -4.21 9.51 9.87
C PHE A 35 -4.00 10.54 8.76
N THR A 36 -3.62 11.76 9.10
CA THR A 36 -3.30 12.81 8.12
C THR A 36 -2.11 12.42 7.22
N LEU A 37 -1.10 11.74 7.76
CA LEU A 37 0.02 11.21 6.97
C LEU A 37 -0.43 10.12 5.98
N ASP A 38 -1.41 9.30 6.35
CA ASP A 38 -2.02 8.32 5.46
C ASP A 38 -2.85 9.00 4.36
N GLU A 39 -3.70 9.96 4.75
CA GLU A 39 -4.55 10.72 3.82
C GLU A 39 -3.70 11.50 2.79
N TRP A 40 -2.60 12.09 3.22
CA TRP A 40 -1.63 12.74 2.33
C TRP A 40 -0.80 11.75 1.51
N SER A 41 -0.99 10.45 1.72
CA SER A 41 -0.28 9.38 1.00
C SER A 41 1.22 9.36 1.24
N ILE A 42 1.70 9.91 2.35
CA ILE A 42 3.13 9.94 2.72
C ILE A 42 3.59 8.55 3.14
N LEU A 43 2.85 7.89 4.05
CA LEU A 43 3.22 6.57 4.56
C LEU A 43 3.23 5.51 3.45
N PRO A 44 2.20 5.39 2.58
CA PRO A 44 2.25 4.48 1.44
C PRO A 44 3.44 4.74 0.51
N SER A 45 3.74 6.00 0.21
CA SER A 45 4.88 6.36 -0.66
C SER A 45 6.22 5.92 -0.07
N LEU A 46 6.42 6.06 1.24
CA LEU A 46 7.62 5.60 1.93
C LEU A 46 7.75 4.06 1.93
N ILE A 47 6.64 3.33 2.04
CA ILE A 47 6.63 1.87 1.88
C ILE A 47 7.14 1.49 0.49
N PHE A 48 6.66 2.18 -0.57
CA PHE A 48 7.12 1.94 -1.93
C PHE A 48 8.61 2.17 -2.10
N MET A 49 9.21 3.15 -1.41
CA MET A 49 10.66 3.35 -1.41
C MET A 49 11.39 2.14 -0.79
N GLY A 50 10.89 1.60 0.32
CA GLY A 50 11.44 0.38 0.93
C GLY A 50 11.32 -0.84 0.01
N VAL A 51 10.14 -1.04 -0.59
CA VAL A 51 9.90 -2.12 -1.56
C VAL A 51 10.83 -1.98 -2.76
N GLY A 52 11.03 -0.76 -3.28
CA GLY A 52 11.96 -0.48 -4.38
C GLY A 52 13.40 -0.87 -4.05
N ALA A 53 13.84 -0.57 -2.83
CA ALA A 53 15.17 -0.94 -2.35
C ALA A 53 15.34 -2.46 -2.20
N MET A 54 14.26 -3.21 -2.00
CA MET A 54 14.28 -4.68 -1.92
C MET A 54 14.17 -5.34 -3.31
N THR A 55 13.55 -4.68 -4.27
CA THR A 55 13.18 -5.27 -5.57
C THR A 55 14.37 -5.34 -6.52
N ASP A 56 14.57 -6.49 -7.16
CA ASP A 56 15.51 -6.68 -8.26
C ASP A 56 14.75 -6.71 -9.60
N PHE A 57 14.91 -5.66 -10.40
CA PHE A 57 14.33 -5.59 -11.74
C PHE A 57 15.19 -6.25 -12.83
N GLY A 58 16.33 -6.82 -12.49
CA GLY A 58 17.20 -7.52 -13.44
C GLY A 58 16.49 -8.54 -14.31
N PRO A 59 15.71 -9.49 -13.74
CA PRO A 59 14.94 -10.47 -14.53
C PRO A 59 13.93 -9.82 -15.49
N LEU A 60 13.30 -8.72 -15.07
CA LEU A 60 12.33 -8.00 -15.89
C LEU A 60 13.01 -7.29 -17.08
N ILE A 61 14.18 -6.69 -16.86
CA ILE A 61 14.98 -6.04 -17.90
C ILE A 61 15.50 -7.09 -18.90
N ALA A 62 15.90 -8.26 -18.38
CA ALA A 62 16.38 -9.38 -19.22
C ALA A 62 15.27 -9.94 -20.13
N ASN A 63 14.03 -10.00 -19.63
CA ASN A 63 12.87 -10.52 -20.35
C ASN A 63 11.66 -9.58 -20.25
N PRO A 64 11.55 -8.59 -21.14
CA PRO A 64 10.43 -7.63 -21.12
C PRO A 64 9.04 -8.26 -21.29
N LYS A 65 8.95 -9.48 -21.84
CA LYS A 65 7.67 -10.21 -21.94
C LYS A 65 7.05 -10.51 -20.57
N SER A 66 7.83 -10.49 -19.51
CA SER A 66 7.34 -10.65 -18.12
C SER A 66 6.36 -9.55 -17.70
N PHE A 67 6.36 -8.38 -18.36
CA PHE A 67 5.33 -7.36 -18.17
C PHE A 67 3.90 -7.87 -18.45
N LEU A 68 3.77 -8.80 -19.39
CA LEU A 68 2.46 -9.39 -19.73
C LEU A 68 1.89 -10.20 -18.56
N LEU A 69 2.74 -10.83 -17.74
CA LEU A 69 2.30 -11.52 -16.52
C LEU A 69 1.75 -10.54 -15.49
N GLY A 70 2.41 -9.39 -15.30
CA GLY A 70 1.90 -8.32 -14.47
C GLY A 70 0.56 -7.78 -14.97
N ALA A 71 0.44 -7.54 -16.28
CA ALA A 71 -0.83 -7.11 -16.88
C ALA A 71 -1.95 -8.13 -16.68
N ALA A 72 -1.65 -9.43 -16.81
CA ALA A 72 -2.63 -10.49 -16.54
C ALA A 72 -3.07 -10.51 -15.06
N ALA A 73 -2.15 -10.28 -14.12
CA ALA A 73 -2.48 -10.20 -12.70
C ALA A 73 -3.44 -9.05 -12.38
N GLN A 74 -3.37 -7.93 -13.11
CA GLN A 74 -4.28 -6.80 -12.94
C GLN A 74 -5.73 -7.10 -13.36
N PHE A 75 -6.00 -8.21 -14.03
CA PHE A 75 -7.37 -8.63 -14.35
C PHE A 75 -8.24 -8.80 -13.09
N GLY A 76 -7.63 -9.15 -11.97
CA GLY A 76 -8.29 -9.21 -10.65
C GLY A 76 -8.94 -7.90 -10.24
N ILE A 77 -8.34 -6.75 -10.57
CA ILE A 77 -8.90 -5.42 -10.29
C ILE A 77 -10.22 -5.22 -11.04
N PHE A 78 -10.26 -5.55 -12.33
CA PHE A 78 -11.47 -5.42 -13.13
C PHE A 78 -12.58 -6.35 -12.62
N ALA A 79 -12.25 -7.60 -12.28
CA ALA A 79 -13.22 -8.54 -11.73
C ALA A 79 -13.79 -8.03 -10.40
N ALA A 80 -12.97 -7.49 -9.50
CA ALA A 80 -13.40 -6.92 -8.24
C ALA A 80 -14.25 -5.65 -8.45
N TYR A 81 -13.92 -4.80 -9.43
CA TYR A 81 -14.70 -3.62 -9.78
C TYR A 81 -16.11 -3.97 -10.21
N PHE A 82 -16.25 -4.89 -11.17
CA PHE A 82 -17.58 -5.34 -11.63
C PHE A 82 -18.36 -6.04 -10.51
N GLY A 83 -17.68 -6.80 -9.65
CA GLY A 83 -18.29 -7.40 -8.47
C GLY A 83 -18.85 -6.35 -7.52
N ALA A 84 -18.09 -5.30 -7.22
CA ALA A 84 -18.53 -4.20 -6.34
C ALA A 84 -19.73 -3.43 -6.93
N ILE A 85 -19.69 -3.12 -8.23
CA ILE A 85 -20.84 -2.49 -8.92
C ILE A 85 -22.09 -3.39 -8.85
N ALA A 86 -21.92 -4.70 -9.06
CA ALA A 86 -23.05 -5.65 -8.98
C ALA A 86 -23.64 -5.73 -7.55
N MET A 87 -22.85 -5.47 -6.52
CA MET A 87 -23.29 -5.37 -5.13
C MET A 87 -23.93 -4.02 -4.77
N GLY A 88 -23.96 -3.05 -5.70
CA GLY A 88 -24.63 -1.77 -5.53
C GLY A 88 -23.75 -0.65 -4.98
N PHE A 89 -22.45 -0.81 -4.92
CA PHE A 89 -21.52 0.28 -4.54
C PHE A 89 -21.48 1.35 -5.65
N ASN A 90 -21.27 2.61 -5.24
CA ASN A 90 -21.06 3.69 -6.20
C ASN A 90 -19.69 3.56 -6.89
N ASP A 91 -19.52 4.21 -8.05
CA ASP A 91 -18.31 4.10 -8.88
C ASP A 91 -17.01 4.37 -8.13
N LYS A 92 -16.99 5.39 -7.24
CA LYS A 92 -15.80 5.74 -6.46
C LYS A 92 -15.47 4.69 -5.40
N ALA A 93 -16.49 4.18 -4.70
CA ALA A 93 -16.32 3.11 -3.72
C ALA A 93 -15.92 1.80 -4.42
N ALA A 94 -16.57 1.46 -5.54
CA ALA A 94 -16.22 0.30 -6.34
C ALA A 94 -14.78 0.37 -6.86
N ALA A 95 -14.31 1.53 -7.29
CA ALA A 95 -12.93 1.74 -7.70
C ALA A 95 -11.95 1.59 -6.51
N ALA A 96 -12.28 2.12 -5.33
CA ALA A 96 -11.46 1.95 -4.14
C ALA A 96 -11.38 0.48 -3.68
N ILE A 97 -12.49 -0.25 -3.73
CA ILE A 97 -12.56 -1.68 -3.40
C ILE A 97 -11.79 -2.52 -4.42
N SER A 98 -11.92 -2.18 -5.70
CA SER A 98 -11.37 -2.98 -6.80
C SER A 98 -9.85 -3.13 -6.75
N ILE A 99 -9.14 -2.10 -6.26
CA ILE A 99 -7.68 -2.12 -6.22
C ILE A 99 -7.13 -3.23 -5.31
N ILE A 100 -7.92 -3.73 -4.36
CA ILE A 100 -7.57 -4.90 -3.54
C ILE A 100 -7.24 -6.10 -4.43
N GLY A 101 -7.94 -6.25 -5.57
CA GLY A 101 -7.68 -7.30 -6.55
C GLY A 101 -6.31 -7.24 -7.23
N GLY A 102 -5.59 -6.12 -7.11
CA GLY A 102 -4.22 -5.96 -7.58
C GLY A 102 -3.14 -6.54 -6.66
N ALA A 103 -3.54 -7.01 -5.48
CA ALA A 103 -2.64 -7.59 -4.46
C ALA A 103 -1.54 -6.62 -3.97
N ASP A 104 -1.90 -5.34 -3.79
CA ASP A 104 -1.00 -4.29 -3.32
C ASP A 104 -1.69 -3.45 -2.23
N GLY A 105 -1.36 -3.71 -0.97
CA GLY A 105 -1.95 -3.03 0.19
C GLY A 105 -1.73 -1.52 0.19
N PRO A 106 -0.49 -1.04 0.08
CA PRO A 106 -0.19 0.38 0.07
C PRO A 106 -0.90 1.16 -1.04
N THR A 107 -0.99 0.61 -2.26
CA THR A 107 -1.74 1.22 -3.36
C THR A 107 -3.24 1.31 -3.06
N SER A 108 -3.80 0.30 -2.37
CA SER A 108 -5.21 0.30 -1.99
C SER A 108 -5.53 1.48 -1.06
N ILE A 109 -4.69 1.74 -0.08
CA ILE A 109 -4.83 2.87 0.85
C ILE A 109 -4.66 4.20 0.10
N PHE A 110 -3.61 4.31 -0.72
CA PHE A 110 -3.34 5.50 -1.53
C PHE A 110 -4.53 5.87 -2.42
N LEU A 111 -5.07 4.92 -3.16
CA LEU A 111 -6.19 5.17 -4.06
C LEU A 111 -7.47 5.52 -3.30
N CYS A 112 -7.74 4.84 -2.20
CA CYS A 112 -8.89 5.12 -1.34
C CYS A 112 -8.87 6.57 -0.83
N GLY A 113 -7.73 7.06 -0.35
CA GLY A 113 -7.53 8.45 0.04
C GLY A 113 -7.70 9.42 -1.12
N LYS A 114 -7.12 9.12 -2.30
CA LYS A 114 -7.24 9.97 -3.50
C LYS A 114 -8.67 10.07 -4.04
N LEU A 115 -9.48 9.04 -3.88
CA LEU A 115 -10.90 9.03 -4.26
C LEU A 115 -11.81 9.69 -3.22
N GLY A 116 -11.27 10.11 -2.08
CA GLY A 116 -12.01 10.72 -0.98
C GLY A 116 -12.95 9.75 -0.26
N GLN A 117 -12.65 8.43 -0.32
CA GLN A 117 -13.43 7.38 0.32
C GLN A 117 -12.85 7.03 1.70
N THR A 118 -12.63 8.03 2.53
CA THR A 118 -11.96 7.89 3.84
C THR A 118 -12.67 6.92 4.78
N GLN A 119 -14.00 6.81 4.68
CA GLN A 119 -14.80 5.85 5.43
C GLN A 119 -14.46 4.39 5.12
N LEU A 120 -14.03 4.10 3.88
CA LEU A 120 -13.64 2.75 3.45
C LEU A 120 -12.16 2.45 3.69
N LEU A 121 -11.37 3.42 4.12
CA LEU A 121 -9.91 3.29 4.26
C LEU A 121 -9.53 2.18 5.25
N GLY A 122 -10.16 2.16 6.43
CA GLY A 122 -9.95 1.11 7.43
C GLY A 122 -10.34 -0.29 6.92
N PRO A 123 -11.59 -0.51 6.50
CA PRO A 123 -12.01 -1.81 5.96
C PRO A 123 -11.18 -2.28 4.76
N ILE A 124 -10.84 -1.41 3.82
CA ILE A 124 -10.00 -1.75 2.66
C ILE A 124 -8.60 -2.15 3.09
N ALA A 125 -7.99 -1.42 4.01
CA ALA A 125 -6.65 -1.74 4.49
C ALA A 125 -6.63 -3.08 5.23
N VAL A 126 -7.59 -3.33 6.14
CA VAL A 126 -7.71 -4.61 6.85
C VAL A 126 -7.92 -5.76 5.85
N ALA A 127 -8.80 -5.60 4.88
CA ALA A 127 -9.02 -6.60 3.84
C ALA A 127 -7.74 -6.86 3.04
N ALA A 128 -7.08 -5.80 2.54
CA ALA A 128 -5.87 -5.90 1.73
C ALA A 128 -4.73 -6.62 2.46
N TYR A 129 -4.45 -6.28 3.70
CA TYR A 129 -3.39 -6.94 4.47
C TYR A 129 -3.77 -8.35 4.92
N SER A 130 -5.04 -8.59 5.24
CA SER A 130 -5.52 -9.92 5.63
C SER A 130 -5.37 -10.93 4.51
N TYR A 131 -5.81 -10.59 3.28
CA TYR A 131 -5.65 -11.53 2.17
C TYR A 131 -4.18 -11.71 1.76
N MET A 132 -3.35 -10.66 1.84
CA MET A 132 -1.91 -10.79 1.55
C MET A 132 -1.24 -11.80 2.48
N SER A 133 -1.63 -11.86 3.76
CA SER A 133 -1.12 -12.87 4.68
C SER A 133 -1.58 -14.29 4.34
N LEU A 134 -2.71 -14.45 3.64
CA LEU A 134 -3.23 -15.73 3.18
C LEU A 134 -2.63 -16.22 1.87
N VAL A 135 -2.01 -15.35 1.07
CA VAL A 135 -1.42 -15.69 -0.23
C VAL A 135 -0.44 -16.88 -0.14
N PRO A 136 0.51 -16.94 0.81
CA PRO A 136 1.43 -18.08 0.92
C PRO A 136 0.73 -19.42 1.18
N ILE A 137 -0.48 -19.41 1.72
CA ILE A 137 -1.27 -20.60 2.02
C ILE A 137 -2.11 -21.01 0.80
N ILE A 138 -2.72 -20.04 0.12
CA ILE A 138 -3.65 -20.27 -0.99
C ILE A 138 -2.90 -20.54 -2.31
N GLN A 139 -1.81 -19.86 -2.56
CA GLN A 139 -1.07 -19.93 -3.82
C GLN A 139 -0.53 -21.33 -4.14
N PRO A 140 0.14 -22.07 -3.22
CA PRO A 140 0.71 -23.38 -3.54
C PRO A 140 -0.31 -24.44 -3.97
N PRO A 141 -1.50 -24.59 -3.34
CA PRO A 141 -2.52 -25.51 -3.82
C PRO A 141 -3.01 -25.19 -5.22
N ILE A 142 -3.27 -23.90 -5.50
CA ILE A 142 -3.74 -23.45 -6.83
C ILE A 142 -2.67 -23.71 -7.89
N MET A 143 -1.40 -23.39 -7.60
CA MET A 143 -0.30 -23.67 -8.51
C MET A 143 -0.15 -25.17 -8.80
N LYS A 144 -0.33 -26.03 -7.79
CA LYS A 144 -0.31 -27.48 -7.98
C LYS A 144 -1.48 -27.99 -8.82
N LEU A 145 -2.64 -27.36 -8.72
CA LEU A 145 -3.83 -27.72 -9.50
C LEU A 145 -3.65 -27.35 -10.98
N LEU A 146 -3.07 -26.18 -11.24
CA LEU A 146 -2.96 -25.61 -12.60
C LEU A 146 -1.72 -26.07 -13.36
N THR A 147 -0.70 -26.64 -12.67
CA THR A 147 0.58 -27.02 -13.29
C THR A 147 0.92 -28.48 -13.08
N THR A 148 1.54 -29.08 -14.06
CA THR A 148 2.08 -30.45 -13.97
C THR A 148 3.41 -30.50 -13.23
N GLU A 149 3.81 -31.67 -12.72
CA GLU A 149 5.12 -31.83 -12.09
C GLU A 149 6.30 -31.52 -13.01
N LYS A 150 6.15 -31.79 -14.31
CA LYS A 150 7.18 -31.53 -15.32
C LYS A 150 7.38 -30.02 -15.48
N GLU A 151 6.31 -29.24 -15.56
CA GLU A 151 6.36 -27.79 -15.67
C GLU A 151 6.96 -27.13 -14.43
N ARG A 152 6.64 -27.63 -13.23
CA ARG A 152 7.21 -27.12 -11.97
C ARG A 152 8.72 -27.38 -11.81
N LYS A 153 9.28 -28.37 -12.51
CA LYS A 153 10.72 -28.69 -12.49
C LYS A 153 11.53 -27.86 -13.48
N ILE A 154 10.90 -27.07 -14.35
CA ILE A 154 11.60 -26.20 -15.29
C ILE A 154 12.26 -25.07 -14.52
N LYS A 155 13.59 -25.00 -14.59
CA LYS A 155 14.36 -23.87 -14.05
C LYS A 155 14.29 -22.71 -15.05
N MET A 156 13.82 -21.58 -14.58
CA MET A 156 13.86 -20.33 -15.36
C MET A 156 15.27 -19.76 -15.27
N GLU A 157 16.00 -19.79 -16.38
CA GLU A 157 17.31 -19.15 -16.47
C GLU A 157 17.18 -17.73 -17.03
N GLN A 158 18.08 -16.87 -16.60
CA GLN A 158 18.11 -15.49 -17.09
C GLN A 158 18.54 -15.49 -18.55
N LEU A 159 17.71 -14.93 -19.44
CA LEU A 159 17.93 -14.97 -20.89
C LEU A 159 19.19 -14.23 -21.35
N ARG A 160 19.56 -13.16 -20.64
CA ARG A 160 20.79 -12.38 -20.92
C ARG A 160 21.34 -11.74 -19.63
N PRO A 161 22.66 -11.54 -19.55
CA PRO A 161 23.21 -10.73 -18.47
C PRO A 161 22.78 -9.26 -18.66
N VAL A 162 22.32 -8.64 -17.58
CA VAL A 162 21.93 -7.22 -17.55
C VAL A 162 23.12 -6.41 -17.07
N THR A 163 23.50 -5.37 -17.81
CA THR A 163 24.62 -4.49 -17.45
C THR A 163 24.25 -3.58 -16.29
N LYS A 164 25.25 -3.14 -15.51
CA LYS A 164 25.03 -2.19 -14.40
C LYS A 164 24.39 -0.88 -14.88
N LEU A 165 24.74 -0.42 -16.06
CA LEU A 165 24.19 0.80 -16.65
C LEU A 165 22.68 0.64 -16.93
N GLU A 166 22.25 -0.50 -17.47
CA GLU A 166 20.83 -0.78 -17.71
C GLU A 166 20.03 -0.78 -16.41
N ARG A 167 20.58 -1.37 -15.33
CA ARG A 167 19.93 -1.38 -14.01
C ARG A 167 19.76 0.00 -13.39
N ILE A 168 20.72 0.91 -13.61
CA ILE A 168 20.65 2.30 -13.11
C ILE A 168 19.73 3.16 -13.98
N LEU A 169 19.77 2.99 -15.31
CA LEU A 169 18.93 3.77 -16.23
C LEU A 169 17.46 3.36 -16.16
N PHE A 170 17.16 2.09 -15.89
CA PHE A 170 15.81 1.56 -15.86
C PHE A 170 14.87 2.34 -14.92
N PRO A 171 15.18 2.52 -13.61
CA PRO A 171 14.31 3.28 -12.72
C PRO A 171 14.11 4.75 -13.15
N ILE A 172 15.12 5.37 -13.72
CA ILE A 172 15.04 6.77 -14.20
C ILE A 172 14.08 6.85 -15.39
N ILE A 173 14.27 5.99 -16.39
CA ILE A 173 13.43 5.96 -17.59
C ILE A 173 11.97 5.65 -17.23
N VAL A 174 11.74 4.62 -16.40
CA VAL A 174 10.40 4.25 -15.96
C VAL A 174 9.71 5.38 -15.22
N THR A 175 10.42 6.06 -14.32
CA THR A 175 9.86 7.22 -13.60
C THR A 175 9.43 8.31 -14.57
N ILE A 176 10.28 8.70 -15.51
CA ILE A 176 9.98 9.75 -16.49
C ILE A 176 8.77 9.36 -17.33
N VAL A 177 8.79 8.17 -17.92
CA VAL A 177 7.71 7.70 -18.82
C VAL A 177 6.37 7.61 -18.08
N VAL A 178 6.35 6.97 -16.90
CA VAL A 178 5.11 6.80 -16.16
C VAL A 178 4.57 8.13 -15.62
N CYS A 179 5.43 9.02 -15.12
CA CYS A 179 4.98 10.33 -14.63
C CYS A 179 4.50 11.26 -15.75
N LEU A 180 5.00 11.10 -16.98
CA LEU A 180 4.48 11.83 -18.13
C LEU A 180 3.08 11.35 -18.56
N ILE A 181 2.82 10.04 -18.45
CA ILE A 181 1.51 9.46 -18.80
C ILE A 181 0.50 9.69 -17.68
N LEU A 182 0.90 9.45 -16.43
CA LEU A 182 0.04 9.50 -15.24
C LEU A 182 0.71 10.32 -14.12
N PRO A 183 0.64 11.66 -14.14
CA PRO A 183 1.29 12.52 -13.15
C PRO A 183 0.86 12.23 -11.69
N THR A 184 -0.37 11.75 -11.50
CA THR A 184 -0.93 11.44 -10.17
C THR A 184 -0.23 10.27 -9.47
N THR A 185 0.45 9.39 -10.22
CA THR A 185 1.18 8.25 -9.67
C THR A 185 2.63 8.57 -9.28
N ALA A 186 3.09 9.80 -9.56
CA ALA A 186 4.46 10.22 -9.30
C ALA A 186 4.95 9.95 -7.86
N PRO A 187 4.17 10.16 -6.79
CA PRO A 187 4.62 9.85 -5.44
C PRO A 187 4.94 8.37 -5.23
N LEU A 188 4.10 7.47 -5.75
CA LEU A 188 4.29 6.02 -5.59
C LEU A 188 5.42 5.50 -6.47
N VAL A 189 5.34 5.74 -7.77
CA VAL A 189 6.32 5.23 -8.75
C VAL A 189 7.67 5.89 -8.55
N GLY A 190 7.69 7.20 -8.28
CA GLY A 190 8.92 7.94 -8.01
C GLY A 190 9.66 7.40 -6.79
N MET A 191 8.95 7.13 -5.70
CA MET A 191 9.56 6.58 -4.48
C MET A 191 10.00 5.12 -4.67
N LEU A 192 9.22 4.29 -5.38
CA LEU A 192 9.60 2.93 -5.75
C LEU A 192 10.93 2.91 -6.53
N MET A 193 11.00 3.73 -7.56
CA MET A 193 12.18 3.79 -8.43
C MET A 193 13.37 4.47 -7.76
N LEU A 194 13.14 5.42 -6.85
CA LEU A 194 14.18 6.01 -6.02
C LEU A 194 14.81 4.96 -5.09
N GLY A 195 14.00 4.14 -4.41
CA GLY A 195 14.47 3.04 -3.60
C GLY A 195 15.31 2.04 -4.41
N ASN A 196 14.85 1.70 -5.61
CA ASN A 196 15.60 0.81 -6.50
C ASN A 196 16.92 1.44 -6.97
N LEU A 197 16.93 2.74 -7.24
CA LEU A 197 18.16 3.47 -7.60
C LEU A 197 19.19 3.46 -6.46
N PHE A 198 18.76 3.56 -5.20
CA PHE A 198 19.68 3.44 -4.05
C PHE A 198 20.36 2.07 -4.06
N ARG A 199 19.64 1.00 -4.33
CA ARG A 199 20.19 -0.34 -4.42
C ARG A 199 21.16 -0.51 -5.59
N GLU A 200 20.71 -0.18 -6.81
CA GLU A 200 21.44 -0.47 -8.03
C GLU A 200 22.66 0.44 -8.26
N SER A 201 22.66 1.63 -7.71
CA SER A 201 23.81 2.55 -7.74
C SER A 201 25.05 1.93 -7.05
N GLY A 202 24.82 1.22 -5.94
CA GLY A 202 25.85 0.61 -5.10
C GLY A 202 26.70 1.62 -4.33
N VAL A 203 26.45 2.93 -4.46
CA VAL A 203 27.17 4.01 -3.78
C VAL A 203 26.61 4.27 -2.39
N VAL A 204 25.28 4.21 -2.26
CA VAL A 204 24.52 4.55 -1.04
C VAL A 204 23.95 3.31 -0.36
N ARG A 205 24.75 2.28 -0.15
CA ARG A 205 24.29 0.99 0.42
C ARG A 205 23.59 1.18 1.77
N GLN A 206 24.09 2.04 2.64
CA GLN A 206 23.48 2.30 3.94
C GLN A 206 22.07 2.89 3.82
N LEU A 207 21.82 3.74 2.82
CA LEU A 207 20.47 4.27 2.56
C LEU A 207 19.54 3.18 2.04
N ALA A 208 20.01 2.32 1.15
CA ALA A 208 19.25 1.17 0.67
C ALA A 208 18.89 0.21 1.82
N ASP A 209 19.83 -0.11 2.70
CA ASP A 209 19.62 -0.96 3.87
C ASP A 209 18.66 -0.31 4.87
N THR A 210 18.78 0.99 5.10
CA THR A 210 17.86 1.72 5.98
C THR A 210 16.45 1.77 5.41
N ALA A 211 16.31 2.02 4.12
CA ALA A 211 15.01 2.07 3.45
C ALA A 211 14.30 0.71 3.44
N SER A 212 15.04 -0.37 3.19
CA SER A 212 14.48 -1.73 3.12
C SER A 212 14.17 -2.37 4.48
N ASN A 213 14.81 -1.91 5.56
CA ASN A 213 14.66 -2.48 6.90
C ASN A 213 14.05 -1.46 7.88
N ALA A 214 14.85 -0.55 8.43
CA ALA A 214 14.42 0.32 9.52
C ALA A 214 13.23 1.22 9.14
N LEU A 215 13.31 1.91 8.01
CA LEU A 215 12.24 2.79 7.54
C LEU A 215 10.96 2.00 7.26
N MET A 216 11.08 0.85 6.58
CA MET A 216 9.95 -0.03 6.27
C MET A 216 9.21 -0.44 7.53
N TYR A 217 9.92 -0.92 8.57
CA TYR A 217 9.29 -1.32 9.83
C TYR A 217 8.62 -0.15 10.55
N ILE A 218 9.26 1.01 10.61
CA ILE A 218 8.68 2.20 11.24
C ILE A 218 7.38 2.60 10.54
N VAL A 219 7.40 2.68 9.23
CA VAL A 219 6.23 3.10 8.44
C VAL A 219 5.10 2.08 8.53
N VAL A 220 5.41 0.77 8.51
CA VAL A 220 4.40 -0.29 8.68
C VAL A 220 3.76 -0.24 10.07
N ILE A 221 4.53 0.05 11.13
CA ILE A 221 3.97 0.23 12.48
C ILE A 221 3.04 1.44 12.52
N LEU A 222 3.46 2.59 11.98
CA LEU A 222 2.65 3.80 11.95
C LEU A 222 1.36 3.60 11.17
N LEU A 223 1.45 3.00 9.99
CA LEU A 223 0.30 2.71 9.14
C LEU A 223 -0.64 1.69 9.79
N GLY A 224 -0.10 0.61 10.36
CA GLY A 224 -0.89 -0.40 11.05
C GLY A 224 -1.62 0.15 12.28
N THR A 225 -0.98 1.04 13.05
CA THR A 225 -1.63 1.69 14.19
C THR A 225 -2.69 2.70 13.76
N SER A 226 -2.46 3.49 12.71
CA SER A 226 -3.42 4.43 12.13
C SER A 226 -4.68 3.71 11.65
N VAL A 227 -4.50 2.71 10.79
CA VAL A 227 -5.60 1.92 10.22
C VAL A 227 -6.36 1.13 11.30
N GLY A 228 -5.64 0.53 12.24
CA GLY A 228 -6.25 -0.22 13.35
C GLY A 228 -7.10 0.67 14.25
N ALA A 229 -6.62 1.87 14.57
CA ALA A 229 -7.37 2.85 15.35
C ALA A 229 -8.64 3.32 14.62
N THR A 230 -8.54 3.61 13.31
CA THR A 230 -9.69 4.03 12.49
C THR A 230 -10.77 2.94 12.44
N THR A 231 -10.37 1.69 12.25
CA THR A 231 -11.32 0.56 12.22
C THR A 231 -12.02 0.37 13.56
N CYS A 232 -11.29 0.51 14.66
CA CYS A 232 -11.85 0.41 16.00
C CYS A 232 -12.87 1.53 16.29
N LEU A 233 -12.55 2.77 15.89
CA LEU A 233 -13.42 3.93 16.09
C LEU A 233 -14.71 3.83 15.28
N LEU A 234 -14.64 3.37 14.03
CA LEU A 234 -15.82 3.13 13.19
C LEU A 234 -16.74 2.07 13.80
N TYR A 235 -16.18 0.96 14.26
CA TYR A 235 -16.96 -0.12 14.88
C TYR A 235 -17.66 0.32 16.18
N THR A 236 -17.00 1.15 17.01
CA THR A 236 -17.59 1.65 18.25
C THR A 236 -18.65 2.73 18.02
N SER A 237 -18.50 3.53 16.97
CA SER A 237 -19.49 4.54 16.56
C SER A 237 -20.79 3.89 16.08
N ASP A 238 -20.70 2.91 15.18
CA ASP A 238 -21.86 2.17 14.69
C ASP A 238 -22.61 1.45 15.83
N ALA A 239 -21.87 0.85 16.77
CA ALA A 239 -22.47 0.18 17.92
C ALA A 239 -23.12 1.15 18.94
N ALA A 240 -22.77 2.44 18.91
CA ALA A 240 -23.41 3.47 19.73
C ALA A 240 -24.70 4.00 19.09
N ASP A 241 -24.71 4.14 17.75
CA ASP A 241 -25.90 4.58 16.99
C ASP A 241 -27.00 3.50 16.97
N ASP A 242 -26.64 2.21 16.94
CA ASP A 242 -27.62 1.10 17.04
C ASP A 242 -28.30 0.99 18.42
N LYS A 243 -27.77 1.65 19.46
CA LYS A 243 -28.35 1.69 20.81
C LYS A 243 -29.15 2.96 21.14
N ALA A 244 -29.14 3.94 20.25
CA ALA A 244 -29.86 5.20 20.40
C ALA A 244 -31.18 5.19 19.62
#